data_37aa9cbf7d1bce2b11636f2c93fd8835
#
_entry.id   37aa9cbf7d1bce2b11636f2c93fd8835
#
_cell.length_a   1.000
_cell.length_b   1.000
_cell.length_c   1.000
_cell.angle_alpha   90.00
_cell.angle_beta   90.00
_cell.angle_gamma   90.00
#
_symmetry.space_group_name_H-M   'P 1'
#
loop_
_entity.id
_entity.type
_entity.pdbx_description
1 polymer ?
#
loop_
_entity_poly.entity_id
_entity_poly.type
_entity_poly.pdbx_seq_one_letter_code
_entity_poly.pdbx_strand_id
1 'polypeptide(L)'
;SNSKMLSSEIASTLGGRFMRVDIYPYSFPEYLAAQGKDKNYLEVLSTKDRAEVVGMCDQYVKYGAFPELVDIRNKREYLNSIYQTIYLGDIMTRNKITNDFAVRLILKKIAESVAKPLSFNRLSNVLKSAGAVLGKQTVINYVGYMMDSYLLFTLQNYAAKLVEKETSPKY
;
A
#
# COMPACT_ATOMS: atom_id res chain seq x y z
N SER A 1 -10.38 4.60 9.94
CA SER A 1 -10.58 5.80 9.14
C SER A 1 -9.25 6.26 8.58
N ASN A 2 -9.28 6.55 7.37
CA ASN A 2 -8.17 6.76 6.54
C ASN A 2 -7.51 8.12 6.75
N SER A 3 -6.26 8.09 7.02
CA SER A 3 -5.27 8.55 6.06
C SER A 3 -4.63 9.90 6.40
N LYS A 4 -3.48 10.10 5.83
CA LYS A 4 -2.75 11.37 5.79
C LYS A 4 -3.65 12.56 5.43
N MET A 5 -4.67 12.36 4.59
CA MET A 5 -5.61 13.42 4.17
C MET A 5 -6.51 13.88 5.31
N LEU A 6 -7.09 12.94 6.09
CA LEU A 6 -7.89 13.30 7.25
C LEU A 6 -7.03 14.01 8.31
N SER A 7 -5.78 13.57 8.47
CA SER A 7 -4.84 14.24 9.38
C SER A 7 -4.51 15.66 8.92
N SER A 8 -4.38 15.95 7.63
CA SER A 8 -4.10 17.30 7.13
C SER A 8 -5.31 18.24 7.28
N GLU A 9 -6.53 17.73 7.05
CA GLU A 9 -7.77 18.47 7.26
C GLU A 9 -7.98 18.80 8.76
N ILE A 10 -7.75 17.81 9.63
CA ILE A 10 -7.80 17.98 11.08
C ILE A 10 -6.67 18.89 11.57
N ALA A 11 -5.46 18.76 10.99
CA ALA A 11 -4.33 19.60 11.33
C ALA A 11 -4.60 21.08 11.10
N SER A 12 -5.23 21.42 9.97
CA SER A 12 -5.61 22.78 9.63
C SER A 12 -6.65 23.34 10.61
N THR A 13 -7.56 22.50 11.09
CA THR A 13 -8.63 22.88 12.01
C THR A 13 -8.14 23.01 13.47
N LEU A 14 -7.25 22.14 13.91
CA LEU A 14 -6.76 22.08 15.29
C LEU A 14 -5.52 22.94 15.55
N GLY A 15 -5.00 23.65 14.54
CA GLY A 15 -3.88 24.57 14.71
C GLY A 15 -2.61 23.94 15.28
N GLY A 16 -2.31 22.69 14.92
CA GLY A 16 -1.10 21.99 15.37
C GLY A 16 -1.16 21.38 16.77
N ARG A 17 -2.28 21.41 17.45
CA ARG A 17 -2.47 20.86 18.81
C ARG A 17 -2.83 19.37 18.82
N PHE A 18 -2.19 18.55 17.98
CA PHE A 18 -2.43 17.11 17.95
C PHE A 18 -1.14 16.35 17.73
N MET A 19 -1.10 15.14 18.26
CA MET A 19 -0.04 14.18 17.99
C MET A 19 -0.60 13.12 17.04
N ARG A 20 0.10 12.92 15.93
CA ARG A 20 -0.26 11.86 14.97
C ARG A 20 0.41 10.56 15.38
N VAL A 21 -0.36 9.50 15.45
CA VAL A 21 0.14 8.12 15.62
C VAL A 21 -0.30 7.31 14.42
N ASP A 22 0.66 6.81 13.65
CA ASP A 22 0.40 5.94 12.51
C ASP A 22 0.34 4.48 12.99
N ILE A 23 -0.78 3.81 12.70
CA ILE A 23 -0.97 2.38 13.01
C ILE A 23 -0.99 1.63 11.68
N TYR A 24 -0.11 0.64 11.59
CA TYR A 24 0.03 -0.22 10.41
C TYR A 24 -0.53 -1.62 10.68
N PRO A 25 -0.82 -2.42 9.64
CA PRO A 25 -1.05 -3.84 9.81
C PRO A 25 0.09 -4.51 10.57
N TYR A 26 -0.15 -5.68 11.14
CA TYR A 26 0.85 -6.42 11.90
C TYR A 26 2.16 -6.61 11.11
N SER A 27 3.28 -6.39 11.77
CA SER A 27 4.57 -6.93 11.33
C SER A 27 4.54 -8.47 11.40
N PHE A 28 5.45 -9.16 10.73
CA PHE A 28 5.46 -10.62 10.77
C PHE A 28 5.60 -11.21 12.20
N PRO A 29 6.44 -10.66 13.10
CA PRO A 29 6.46 -11.08 14.49
C PRO A 29 5.13 -10.86 15.23
N GLU A 30 4.45 -9.74 15.02
CA GLU A 30 3.13 -9.47 15.60
C GLU A 30 2.06 -10.40 15.04
N TYR A 31 2.13 -10.70 13.74
CA TYR A 31 1.24 -11.67 13.11
C TYR A 31 1.43 -13.07 13.71
N LEU A 32 2.67 -13.50 13.95
CA LEU A 32 2.96 -14.77 14.63
C LEU A 32 2.41 -14.76 16.05
N ALA A 33 2.61 -13.68 16.81
CA ALA A 33 2.08 -13.53 18.16
C ALA A 33 0.54 -13.60 18.18
N ALA A 34 -0.14 -12.96 17.23
CA ALA A 34 -1.59 -13.04 17.07
C ALA A 34 -2.09 -14.47 16.73
N GLN A 35 -1.21 -15.33 16.18
CA GLN A 35 -1.46 -16.75 15.93
C GLN A 35 -1.03 -17.65 17.13
N GLY A 36 -0.71 -17.05 18.28
CA GLY A 36 -0.28 -17.79 19.47
C GLY A 36 1.18 -18.26 19.47
N LYS A 37 2.02 -17.69 18.56
CA LYS A 37 3.45 -17.96 18.51
C LYS A 37 4.21 -16.79 19.10
N ASP A 38 4.82 -16.98 20.27
CA ASP A 38 5.59 -15.92 20.93
C ASP A 38 6.97 -15.67 20.30
N LYS A 39 7.71 -14.68 20.80
CA LYS A 39 9.05 -14.33 20.29
C LYS A 39 10.05 -15.46 20.44
N ASN A 40 9.93 -16.27 21.51
CA ASN A 40 10.86 -17.37 21.79
C ASN A 40 10.68 -18.53 20.80
N TYR A 41 9.51 -18.61 20.16
CA TYR A 41 9.22 -19.62 19.15
C TYR A 41 10.17 -19.58 17.96
N LEU A 42 10.75 -18.40 17.64
CA LEU A 42 11.69 -18.24 16.52
C LEU A 42 13.14 -18.58 16.90
N GLU A 43 13.49 -18.70 18.18
CA GLU A 43 14.87 -18.92 18.62
C GLU A 43 15.29 -20.39 18.57
N VAL A 44 14.36 -21.32 18.81
CA VAL A 44 14.62 -22.76 18.80
C VAL A 44 13.55 -23.48 17.99
N LEU A 45 13.69 -23.51 16.68
CA LEU A 45 12.75 -24.18 15.81
C LEU A 45 13.15 -25.62 15.50
N SER A 46 12.29 -26.58 15.84
CA SER A 46 12.36 -27.91 15.25
C SER A 46 12.09 -27.85 13.74
N THR A 47 12.43 -28.91 12.98
CA THR A 47 12.14 -28.97 11.55
C THR A 47 10.65 -28.79 11.24
N LYS A 48 9.78 -29.32 12.11
CA LYS A 48 8.32 -29.18 12.01
C LYS A 48 7.89 -27.72 12.21
N ASP A 49 8.40 -27.07 13.26
CA ASP A 49 8.06 -25.69 13.58
C ASP A 49 8.54 -24.73 12.47
N ARG A 50 9.72 -25.02 11.90
CA ARG A 50 10.22 -24.25 10.76
C ARG A 50 9.28 -24.34 9.54
N ALA A 51 8.79 -25.53 9.22
CA ALA A 51 7.82 -25.71 8.13
C ALA A 51 6.51 -24.94 8.40
N GLU A 52 6.03 -24.93 9.65
CA GLU A 52 4.86 -24.17 10.06
C GLU A 52 5.08 -22.66 9.87
N VAL A 53 6.22 -22.12 10.35
CA VAL A 53 6.56 -20.69 10.19
C VAL A 53 6.66 -20.30 8.71
N VAL A 54 7.23 -21.16 7.87
CA VAL A 54 7.28 -20.91 6.41
C VAL A 54 5.86 -20.83 5.82
N GLY A 55 4.97 -21.75 6.20
CA GLY A 55 3.57 -21.70 5.78
C GLY A 55 2.84 -20.44 6.26
N MET A 56 3.12 -19.97 7.48
CA MET A 56 2.59 -18.72 8.00
C MET A 56 3.15 -17.50 7.25
N CYS A 57 4.44 -17.53 6.88
CA CYS A 57 5.07 -16.50 6.08
C CYS A 57 4.42 -16.40 4.70
N ASP A 58 4.13 -17.53 4.04
CA ASP A 58 3.42 -17.57 2.76
C ASP A 58 2.01 -16.96 2.88
N GLN A 59 1.29 -17.25 3.97
CA GLN A 59 -0.03 -16.64 4.22
C GLN A 59 0.08 -15.14 4.47
N TYR A 60 1.07 -14.71 5.25
CA TYR A 60 1.37 -13.31 5.52
C TYR A 60 1.68 -12.54 4.24
N VAL A 61 2.54 -13.06 3.38
CA VAL A 61 2.90 -12.44 2.09
C VAL A 61 1.71 -12.40 1.14
N LYS A 62 0.87 -13.47 1.14
CA LYS A 62 -0.27 -13.58 0.22
C LYS A 62 -1.45 -12.69 0.58
N TYR A 63 -1.77 -12.57 1.87
CA TYR A 63 -2.99 -11.90 2.34
C TYR A 63 -2.71 -10.64 3.15
N GLY A 64 -1.45 -10.37 3.48
CA GLY A 64 -1.11 -9.30 4.41
C GLY A 64 -1.48 -9.66 5.85
N ALA A 65 -1.48 -8.68 6.73
CA ALA A 65 -1.68 -8.89 8.15
C ALA A 65 -2.55 -7.80 8.79
N PHE A 66 -3.67 -7.47 8.17
CA PHE A 66 -4.71 -6.75 8.87
C PHE A 66 -5.18 -7.59 10.05
N PRO A 67 -5.34 -7.00 11.26
CA PRO A 67 -5.74 -7.75 12.45
C PRO A 67 -6.97 -8.62 12.24
N GLU A 68 -7.96 -8.11 11.52
CA GLU A 68 -9.21 -8.79 11.24
C GLU A 68 -9.05 -10.08 10.41
N LEU A 69 -7.97 -10.18 9.64
CA LEU A 69 -7.69 -11.37 8.82
C LEU A 69 -7.30 -12.61 9.62
N VAL A 70 -7.01 -12.46 10.91
CA VAL A 70 -6.73 -13.59 11.80
C VAL A 70 -7.95 -14.50 11.89
N ASP A 71 -9.15 -13.91 12.04
CA ASP A 71 -10.40 -14.63 12.29
C ASP A 71 -11.27 -14.84 11.05
N ILE A 72 -10.98 -14.12 9.95
CA ILE A 72 -11.80 -14.16 8.74
C ILE A 72 -11.44 -15.37 7.86
N ARG A 73 -12.45 -16.19 7.54
CA ARG A 73 -12.30 -17.33 6.62
C ARG A 73 -12.06 -16.89 5.17
N ASN A 74 -12.86 -15.96 4.67
CA ASN A 74 -12.77 -15.47 3.28
C ASN A 74 -11.92 -14.21 3.20
N LYS A 75 -10.63 -14.38 3.41
CA LYS A 75 -9.65 -13.28 3.40
C LYS A 75 -9.65 -12.46 2.11
N ARG A 76 -9.86 -13.13 0.98
CA ARG A 76 -9.86 -12.47 -0.34
C ARG A 76 -11.04 -11.52 -0.51
N GLU A 77 -12.22 -11.92 -0.08
CA GLU A 77 -13.43 -11.09 -0.14
C GLU A 77 -13.28 -9.86 0.77
N TYR A 78 -12.79 -10.06 1.97
CA TYR A 78 -12.50 -8.97 2.89
C TYR A 78 -11.50 -7.96 2.30
N LEU A 79 -10.39 -8.43 1.75
CA LEU A 79 -9.41 -7.57 1.10
C LEU A 79 -9.98 -6.83 -0.12
N ASN A 80 -10.83 -7.49 -0.91
CA ASN A 80 -11.53 -6.83 -2.01
C ASN A 80 -12.46 -5.73 -1.51
N SER A 81 -13.17 -5.96 -0.40
CA SER A 81 -14.03 -4.94 0.22
C SER A 81 -13.23 -3.71 0.67
N ILE A 82 -12.10 -3.91 1.35
CA ILE A 82 -11.20 -2.81 1.73
C ILE A 82 -10.69 -2.08 0.49
N TYR A 83 -10.23 -2.82 -0.51
CA TYR A 83 -9.74 -2.23 -1.75
C TYR A 83 -10.81 -1.37 -2.43
N GLN A 84 -12.04 -1.86 -2.54
CA GLN A 84 -13.15 -1.10 -3.14
C GLN A 84 -13.47 0.17 -2.34
N THR A 85 -13.45 0.09 -1.01
CA THR A 85 -13.68 1.26 -0.15
C THR A 85 -12.61 2.33 -0.35
N ILE A 86 -11.34 1.94 -0.37
CA ILE A 86 -10.23 2.86 -0.62
C ILE A 86 -10.31 3.42 -2.04
N TYR A 87 -10.50 2.55 -3.03
CA TYR A 87 -10.52 2.93 -4.44
C TYR A 87 -11.65 3.93 -4.74
N LEU A 88 -12.88 3.58 -4.40
CA LEU A 88 -14.04 4.41 -4.71
C LEU A 88 -14.14 5.64 -3.79
N GLY A 89 -13.93 5.46 -2.49
CA GLY A 89 -14.07 6.52 -1.50
C GLY A 89 -12.88 7.47 -1.48
N ASP A 90 -11.71 6.95 -1.15
CA ASP A 90 -10.55 7.79 -0.85
C ASP A 90 -9.82 8.27 -2.11
N ILE A 91 -9.80 7.47 -3.18
CA ILE A 91 -9.12 7.86 -4.42
C ILE A 91 -10.08 8.58 -5.36
N MET A 92 -11.14 7.92 -5.82
CA MET A 92 -12.00 8.47 -6.86
C MET A 92 -12.88 9.62 -6.37
N THR A 93 -13.74 9.36 -5.40
CA THR A 93 -14.77 10.32 -4.94
C THR A 93 -14.13 11.54 -4.28
N ARG A 94 -13.21 11.31 -3.33
CA ARG A 94 -12.58 12.39 -2.56
C ARG A 94 -11.80 13.36 -3.44
N ASN A 95 -11.09 12.85 -4.44
CA ASN A 95 -10.30 13.67 -5.36
C ASN A 95 -11.06 14.06 -6.63
N LYS A 96 -12.37 13.80 -6.69
CA LYS A 96 -13.25 14.12 -7.83
C LYS A 96 -12.69 13.61 -9.17
N ILE A 97 -12.08 12.42 -9.16
CA ILE A 97 -11.52 11.80 -10.35
C ILE A 97 -12.65 11.17 -11.16
N THR A 98 -12.74 11.50 -12.43
CA THR A 98 -13.74 10.95 -13.36
C THR A 98 -13.15 9.90 -14.30
N ASN A 99 -11.83 9.89 -14.49
CA ASN A 99 -11.16 8.94 -15.39
C ASN A 99 -10.78 7.64 -14.66
N ASP A 100 -11.80 6.78 -14.43
CA ASP A 100 -11.66 5.46 -13.82
C ASP A 100 -10.67 4.56 -14.58
N PHE A 101 -10.74 4.57 -15.90
CA PHE A 101 -9.86 3.75 -16.74
C PHE A 101 -8.38 4.05 -16.51
N ALA A 102 -8.02 5.32 -16.44
CA ALA A 102 -6.63 5.73 -16.22
C ALA A 102 -6.13 5.32 -14.82
N VAL A 103 -6.95 5.49 -13.78
CA VAL A 103 -6.59 5.10 -12.41
C VAL A 103 -6.37 3.59 -12.32
N ARG A 104 -7.27 2.77 -12.88
CA ARG A 104 -7.12 1.31 -12.93
C ARG A 104 -5.87 0.87 -13.69
N LEU A 105 -5.57 1.52 -14.80
CA LEU A 105 -4.39 1.21 -15.60
C LEU A 105 -3.09 1.53 -14.86
N ILE A 106 -3.04 2.67 -14.14
CA ILE A 106 -1.92 3.03 -13.29
C ILE A 106 -1.72 1.97 -12.20
N LEU A 107 -2.79 1.63 -11.46
CA LEU A 107 -2.74 0.61 -10.40
C LEU A 107 -2.27 -0.74 -10.92
N LYS A 108 -2.81 -1.18 -12.05
CA LYS A 108 -2.40 -2.44 -12.68
C LYS A 108 -0.91 -2.41 -13.06
N LYS A 109 -0.45 -1.29 -13.63
CA LYS A 109 0.96 -1.15 -14.02
C LYS A 109 1.90 -1.11 -12.84
N ILE A 110 1.51 -0.48 -11.74
CA ILE A 110 2.27 -0.49 -10.49
C ILE A 110 2.32 -1.91 -9.92
N ALA A 111 1.18 -2.62 -9.86
CA ALA A 111 1.11 -4.00 -9.38
C ALA A 111 2.01 -4.97 -10.18
N GLU A 112 2.08 -4.79 -11.51
CA GLU A 112 3.00 -5.57 -12.38
C GLU A 112 4.49 -5.24 -12.12
N SER A 113 4.77 -4.10 -11.50
CA SER A 113 6.12 -3.55 -11.34
C SER A 113 6.54 -3.46 -9.87
N VAL A 114 5.90 -4.22 -8.97
CA VAL A 114 6.21 -4.22 -7.53
C VAL A 114 7.71 -4.42 -7.31
N ALA A 115 8.28 -3.60 -6.44
CA ALA A 115 9.71 -3.56 -6.10
C ALA A 115 10.67 -3.30 -7.28
N LYS A 116 10.16 -2.88 -8.46
CA LYS A 116 10.97 -2.47 -9.60
C LYS A 116 10.91 -0.95 -9.77
N PRO A 117 11.98 -0.32 -10.32
CA PRO A 117 11.93 1.10 -10.65
C PRO A 117 10.81 1.40 -11.65
N LEU A 118 9.96 2.37 -11.34
CA LEU A 118 8.86 2.79 -12.21
C LEU A 118 8.81 4.31 -12.26
N SER A 119 9.18 4.89 -13.40
CA SER A 119 9.15 6.34 -13.57
C SER A 119 7.77 6.84 -14.01
N PHE A 120 7.44 8.06 -13.64
CA PHE A 120 6.21 8.73 -14.09
C PHE A 120 6.14 8.89 -15.62
N ASN A 121 7.30 9.04 -16.29
CA ASN A 121 7.35 9.06 -17.76
C ASN A 121 6.88 7.72 -18.34
N ARG A 122 7.32 6.58 -17.75
CA ARG A 122 6.88 5.27 -18.19
C ARG A 122 5.38 5.06 -17.97
N LEU A 123 4.84 5.49 -16.83
CA LEU A 123 3.40 5.47 -16.58
C LEU A 123 2.63 6.31 -17.60
N SER A 124 3.06 7.56 -17.86
CA SER A 124 2.42 8.42 -18.87
C SER A 124 2.45 7.80 -20.25
N ASN A 125 3.55 7.16 -20.65
CA ASN A 125 3.65 6.50 -21.94
C ASN A 125 2.70 5.30 -22.06
N VAL A 126 2.57 4.49 -21.00
CA VAL A 126 1.63 3.36 -20.95
C VAL A 126 0.18 3.87 -21.09
N LEU A 127 -0.18 4.93 -20.37
CA LEU A 127 -1.50 5.55 -20.47
C LEU A 127 -1.78 6.04 -21.89
N LYS A 128 -0.83 6.78 -22.47
CA LYS A 128 -0.93 7.28 -23.85
C LYS A 128 -1.12 6.16 -24.87
N SER A 129 -0.34 5.08 -24.76
CA SER A 129 -0.46 3.90 -25.64
C SER A 129 -1.80 3.19 -25.51
N ALA A 130 -2.45 3.28 -24.35
CA ALA A 130 -3.78 2.72 -24.08
C ALA A 130 -4.93 3.69 -24.40
N GLY A 131 -4.64 4.86 -25.01
CA GLY A 131 -5.66 5.84 -25.35
C GLY A 131 -6.08 6.79 -24.23
N ALA A 132 -5.48 6.66 -23.03
CA ALA A 132 -5.72 7.58 -21.90
C ALA A 132 -4.67 8.70 -21.91
N VAL A 133 -4.94 9.79 -22.61
CA VAL A 133 -4.02 10.93 -22.67
C VAL A 133 -4.16 11.78 -21.41
N LEU A 134 -3.21 11.62 -20.48
CA LEU A 134 -3.10 12.43 -19.27
C LEU A 134 -1.76 13.16 -19.23
N GLY A 135 -1.79 14.40 -18.73
CA GLY A 135 -0.57 15.14 -18.43
C GLY A 135 0.25 14.43 -17.33
N LYS A 136 1.58 14.54 -17.40
CA LYS A 136 2.49 13.93 -16.41
C LYS A 136 2.14 14.36 -14.98
N GLN A 137 1.77 15.62 -14.77
CA GLN A 137 1.40 16.13 -13.46
C GLN A 137 0.15 15.42 -12.91
N THR A 138 -0.84 15.15 -13.76
CA THR A 138 -2.05 14.40 -13.36
C THR A 138 -1.69 12.97 -12.93
N VAL A 139 -0.76 12.30 -13.64
CA VAL A 139 -0.28 10.97 -13.26
C VAL A 139 0.41 11.01 -11.90
N ILE A 140 1.26 12.01 -11.66
CA ILE A 140 1.92 12.21 -10.36
C ILE A 140 0.88 12.41 -9.25
N ASN A 141 -0.14 13.25 -9.48
CA ASN A 141 -1.20 13.49 -8.52
C ASN A 141 -1.99 12.21 -8.21
N TYR A 142 -2.34 11.42 -9.22
CA TYR A 142 -3.06 10.15 -9.01
C TYR A 142 -2.26 9.15 -8.17
N VAL A 143 -0.96 9.00 -8.46
CA VAL A 143 -0.08 8.17 -7.62
C VAL A 143 0.03 8.74 -6.20
N GLY A 144 0.10 10.06 -6.05
CA GLY A 144 0.07 10.73 -4.74
C GLY A 144 -1.19 10.38 -3.93
N TYR A 145 -2.37 10.43 -4.54
CA TYR A 145 -3.62 10.05 -3.87
C TYR A 145 -3.65 8.57 -3.45
N MET A 146 -3.06 7.68 -4.26
CA MET A 146 -2.91 6.27 -3.90
C MET A 146 -1.97 6.07 -2.71
N MET A 147 -0.92 6.88 -2.61
CA MET A 147 0.01 6.87 -1.46
C MET A 147 -0.64 7.47 -0.20
N ASP A 148 -1.39 8.55 -0.36
CA ASP A 148 -2.09 9.20 0.74
C ASP A 148 -3.23 8.35 1.32
N SER A 149 -3.79 7.46 0.51
CA SER A 149 -4.77 6.45 0.95
C SER A 149 -4.16 5.18 1.51
N TYR A 150 -2.84 5.11 1.68
CA TYR A 150 -2.09 3.92 2.09
C TYR A 150 -2.29 2.67 1.20
N LEU A 151 -2.77 2.87 -0.03
CA LEU A 151 -2.86 1.78 -1.01
C LEU A 151 -1.48 1.43 -1.59
N LEU A 152 -0.59 2.41 -1.66
CA LEU A 152 0.78 2.26 -2.15
C LEU A 152 1.79 2.81 -1.14
N PHE A 153 2.94 2.18 -1.11
CA PHE A 153 4.12 2.64 -0.39
C PHE A 153 5.30 2.71 -1.36
N THR A 154 6.12 3.74 -1.22
CA THR A 154 7.35 3.87 -2.03
C THR A 154 8.52 3.26 -1.30
N LEU A 155 9.37 2.54 -2.03
CA LEU A 155 10.67 2.11 -1.57
C LEU A 155 11.73 2.97 -2.25
N GLN A 156 12.51 3.68 -1.47
CA GLN A 156 13.62 4.48 -1.98
C GLN A 156 14.93 3.70 -1.88
N ASN A 157 15.79 3.84 -2.89
CA ASN A 157 17.14 3.32 -2.80
C ASN A 157 17.93 4.18 -1.80
N TYR A 158 18.38 3.60 -0.70
CA TYR A 158 19.11 4.31 0.35
C TYR A 158 20.39 5.01 -0.18
N ALA A 159 21.12 4.33 -1.03
CA ALA A 159 22.38 4.82 -1.60
C ALA A 159 22.22 5.78 -2.78
N ALA A 160 21.00 5.96 -3.33
CA ALA A 160 20.79 6.83 -4.47
C ALA A 160 20.86 8.30 -4.11
N LYS A 161 21.29 9.15 -5.07
CA LYS A 161 21.25 10.60 -4.94
C LYS A 161 19.78 11.08 -4.82
N LEU A 162 19.59 12.25 -4.19
CA LEU A 162 18.25 12.80 -3.95
C LEU A 162 17.40 12.86 -5.22
N VAL A 163 17.95 13.31 -6.33
CA VAL A 163 17.24 13.41 -7.61
C VAL A 163 16.77 12.04 -8.10
N GLU A 164 17.58 10.99 -7.94
CA GLU A 164 17.19 9.61 -8.31
C GLU A 164 16.08 9.06 -7.41
N LYS A 165 16.12 9.37 -6.11
CA LYS A 165 15.08 8.98 -5.16
C LYS A 165 13.72 9.52 -5.56
N GLU A 166 13.68 10.78 -6.01
CA GLU A 166 12.45 11.47 -6.39
C GLU A 166 11.95 11.11 -7.80
N THR A 167 12.86 10.79 -8.73
CA THR A 167 12.48 10.56 -10.13
C THR A 167 12.22 9.11 -10.49
N SER A 168 12.72 8.16 -9.69
CA SER A 168 12.63 6.72 -9.98
C SER A 168 12.32 5.90 -8.73
N PRO A 169 11.23 6.22 -8.01
CA PRO A 169 10.83 5.42 -6.84
C PRO A 169 10.41 4.01 -7.28
N LYS A 170 10.47 3.06 -6.31
CA LYS A 170 9.84 1.73 -6.41
C LYS A 170 8.55 1.75 -5.60
N TYR A 171 7.55 1.05 -6.07
CA TYR A 171 6.24 0.93 -5.42
C TYR A 171 5.95 -0.51 -5.01
#